data_dd5445cc747ad9c5f36f6f34a9c38df1
#
_entry.id   dd5445cc747ad9c5f36f6f34a9c38df1
#
_cell.length_a   1.000
_cell.length_b   1.000
_cell.length_c   1.000
_cell.angle_alpha   90.00
_cell.angle_beta   90.00
_cell.angle_gamma   90.00
#
_symmetry.space_group_name_H-M   'P 1'
#
loop_
_entity.id
_entity.type
_entity.pdbx_description
1 polymer ?
#
loop_
_entity_poly.entity_id
_entity_poly.type
_entity_poly.pdbx_seq_one_letter_code
_entity_poly.pdbx_strand_id
1 'polypeptide(L)'
;MPDLWLPGAERHPLSDTAPTDTKYAPRVIWHITWDKNGTAAKPANLVPFDQLVQYFTGGGSGTAPHILWDPFTGRTAQFYPANSRSKSVVDNAGGTRTNRTGRVCLQVETLFFPYCQVNGRSYATVRDTPAKGLDKILAWARSWGVPDTWPMGTPTWSANRSEHTWETQGGHYGHGQVPENQHTDPGPMPKWPTTGPAPKPGPPPFPGRSAFGPGKSNASILLLGQQLVRRGFGKHYRVGPTRDWGEADRLNVRDFQLAQKWSGSDADGFPGPQTWARLFG
;
A
#
# COMPACT_ATOMS: atom_id res chain seq x y z
N MET A 1 -5.19 -1.80 -13.91
CA MET A 1 -4.32 -1.28 -12.83
C MET A 1 -5.21 -0.51 -11.86
N PRO A 2 -4.95 -0.54 -10.56
CA PRO A 2 -5.69 0.29 -9.62
C PRO A 2 -5.51 1.78 -9.94
N ASP A 3 -6.49 2.60 -9.52
CA ASP A 3 -6.42 4.05 -9.73
C ASP A 3 -5.29 4.67 -8.89
N LEU A 4 -4.44 5.48 -9.51
CA LEU A 4 -3.38 6.22 -8.83
C LEU A 4 -3.93 7.26 -7.84
N TRP A 5 -5.14 7.71 -8.09
CA TRP A 5 -5.83 8.71 -7.30
C TRP A 5 -7.10 8.10 -6.71
N LEU A 6 -7.35 8.32 -5.43
CA LEU A 6 -8.55 7.88 -4.74
C LEU A 6 -9.79 8.44 -5.46
N PRO A 7 -10.71 7.58 -5.94
CA PRO A 7 -11.92 8.06 -6.61
C PRO A 7 -12.73 9.01 -5.72
N GLY A 8 -13.02 10.21 -6.26
CA GLY A 8 -13.76 11.25 -5.57
C GLY A 8 -12.94 12.14 -4.61
N ALA A 9 -11.64 11.93 -4.49
CA ALA A 9 -10.77 12.85 -3.76
C ALA A 9 -10.51 14.15 -4.54
N GLU A 10 -10.43 15.25 -3.82
CA GLU A 10 -9.95 16.53 -4.35
C GLU A 10 -8.46 16.40 -4.67
N ARG A 11 -8.04 16.70 -5.91
CA ARG A 11 -6.65 16.50 -6.35
C ARG A 11 -5.83 17.77 -6.21
N HIS A 12 -4.76 17.69 -5.44
CA HIS A 12 -3.78 18.76 -5.23
C HIS A 12 -2.36 18.23 -5.45
N PRO A 13 -1.99 17.86 -6.70
CA PRO A 13 -0.75 17.14 -6.96
C PRO A 13 0.48 17.95 -6.62
N LEU A 14 1.39 17.38 -5.83
CA LEU A 14 2.71 17.91 -5.53
C LEU A 14 3.75 17.30 -6.49
N SER A 15 4.73 18.10 -6.88
CA SER A 15 5.72 17.74 -7.91
C SER A 15 6.87 16.88 -7.38
N ASP A 16 7.18 16.93 -6.06
CA ASP A 16 8.27 16.16 -5.46
C ASP A 16 7.87 14.71 -5.21
N THR A 17 7.79 13.94 -6.29
CA THR A 17 7.48 12.52 -6.31
C THR A 17 8.75 11.65 -6.31
N ALA A 18 8.66 10.44 -5.76
CA ALA A 18 9.70 9.41 -5.87
C ALA A 18 9.06 8.01 -5.88
N PRO A 19 9.61 7.05 -6.63
CA PRO A 19 9.01 5.72 -6.73
C PRO A 19 9.06 4.98 -5.40
N THR A 20 8.09 4.11 -5.20
CA THR A 20 8.03 3.17 -4.08
C THR A 20 8.95 1.96 -4.31
N ASP A 21 9.36 1.30 -3.24
CA ASP A 21 10.19 0.09 -3.30
C ASP A 21 9.32 -1.17 -3.34
N THR A 22 9.09 -1.68 -4.56
CA THR A 22 8.13 -2.76 -4.83
C THR A 22 8.53 -4.14 -4.32
N LYS A 23 9.72 -4.30 -3.74
CA LYS A 23 10.14 -5.59 -3.15
C LYS A 23 9.41 -5.91 -1.86
N TYR A 24 8.86 -4.91 -1.19
CA TYR A 24 8.10 -5.07 0.05
C TYR A 24 6.59 -5.15 -0.20
N ALA A 25 5.85 -5.69 0.78
CA ALA A 25 4.41 -5.78 0.72
C ALA A 25 3.71 -4.40 0.82
N PRO A 26 2.53 -4.21 0.18
CA PRO A 26 1.82 -2.94 0.19
C PRO A 26 1.23 -2.63 1.57
N ARG A 27 1.16 -1.32 1.92
CA ARG A 27 0.70 -0.88 3.24
C ARG A 27 0.03 0.48 3.24
N VAL A 28 -0.69 0.73 4.33
CA VAL A 28 -1.23 2.04 4.70
C VAL A 28 -0.66 2.42 6.06
N ILE A 29 -0.25 3.67 6.21
CA ILE A 29 0.12 4.28 7.48
C ILE A 29 -0.95 5.31 7.83
N TRP A 30 -1.50 5.19 9.03
CA TRP A 30 -2.52 6.07 9.56
C TRP A 30 -1.90 7.08 10.50
N HIS A 31 -2.30 8.35 10.32
CA HIS A 31 -1.87 9.50 11.10
C HIS A 31 -3.09 10.29 11.59
N ILE A 32 -2.85 11.23 12.49
CA ILE A 32 -3.74 12.34 12.76
C ILE A 32 -2.98 13.64 12.58
N THR A 33 -3.64 14.68 12.13
CA THR A 33 -3.01 15.98 11.85
C THR A 33 -2.42 16.65 13.08
N TRP A 34 -2.96 16.37 14.25
CA TRP A 34 -2.55 16.88 15.57
C TRP A 34 -2.20 18.38 15.58
N ASP A 35 -2.96 19.15 14.84
CA ASP A 35 -2.77 20.59 14.62
C ASP A 35 -3.10 21.45 15.84
N LYS A 36 -3.80 20.88 16.84
CA LYS A 36 -4.14 21.47 18.13
C LYS A 36 -4.07 20.45 19.25
N ASN A 37 -4.16 20.95 20.48
CA ASN A 37 -4.30 20.13 21.68
C ASN A 37 -5.62 20.46 22.38
N GLY A 38 -6.45 19.43 22.57
CA GLY A 38 -7.63 19.48 23.43
C GLY A 38 -7.47 18.54 24.62
N THR A 39 -8.30 18.72 25.63
CA THR A 39 -8.44 17.81 26.77
C THR A 39 -9.92 17.55 27.05
N ALA A 40 -10.23 16.52 27.83
CA ALA A 40 -11.61 16.24 28.24
C ALA A 40 -12.27 17.46 28.92
N ALA A 41 -11.53 18.18 29.76
CA ALA A 41 -12.02 19.37 30.46
C ALA A 41 -12.02 20.64 29.56
N LYS A 42 -11.26 20.64 28.50
CA LYS A 42 -11.06 21.79 27.60
C LYS A 42 -10.99 21.34 26.14
N PRO A 43 -12.11 20.88 25.56
CA PRO A 43 -12.14 20.51 24.14
C PRO A 43 -11.86 21.73 23.26
N ALA A 44 -11.31 21.50 22.07
CA ALA A 44 -11.03 22.57 21.13
C ALA A 44 -11.71 22.29 19.78
N ASN A 45 -12.15 23.35 19.08
CA ASN A 45 -12.77 23.19 17.78
C ASN A 45 -11.78 22.66 16.75
N LEU A 46 -12.23 21.71 15.93
CA LEU A 46 -11.50 21.18 14.80
C LEU A 46 -11.14 22.31 13.84
N VAL A 47 -9.96 22.26 13.24
CA VAL A 47 -9.56 23.22 12.20
C VAL A 47 -10.36 22.95 10.92
N PRO A 48 -10.59 23.98 10.08
CA PRO A 48 -11.21 23.78 8.77
C PRO A 48 -10.36 22.89 7.87
N PHE A 49 -11.00 21.97 7.15
CA PHE A 49 -10.35 21.07 6.19
C PHE A 49 -9.49 21.83 5.16
N ASP A 50 -10.05 22.93 4.60
CA ASP A 50 -9.36 23.72 3.58
C ASP A 50 -8.09 24.43 4.12
N GLN A 51 -8.03 24.72 5.40
CA GLN A 51 -6.81 25.24 6.03
C GLN A 51 -5.66 24.24 5.99
N LEU A 52 -5.96 22.93 6.19
CA LEU A 52 -4.95 21.88 6.09
C LEU A 52 -4.59 21.56 4.63
N VAL A 53 -5.55 21.66 3.70
CA VAL A 53 -5.23 21.59 2.27
C VAL A 53 -4.24 22.69 1.89
N GLN A 54 -4.48 23.93 2.30
CA GLN A 54 -3.56 25.06 2.07
C GLN A 54 -2.20 24.83 2.75
N TYR A 55 -2.18 24.28 3.96
CA TYR A 55 -0.93 23.95 4.64
C TYR A 55 -0.11 22.95 3.85
N PHE A 56 -0.69 21.79 3.47
CA PHE A 56 0.01 20.74 2.74
C PHE A 56 0.38 21.12 1.29
N THR A 57 -0.29 22.08 0.68
CA THR A 57 0.09 22.61 -0.64
C THR A 57 1.06 23.79 -0.57
N GLY A 58 1.28 24.34 0.62
CA GLY A 58 2.16 25.47 0.90
C GLY A 58 3.34 25.11 1.79
N GLY A 59 3.46 25.79 2.93
CA GLY A 59 4.60 25.64 3.86
C GLY A 59 4.76 24.27 4.46
N GLY A 60 3.69 23.46 4.57
CA GLY A 60 3.69 22.09 5.08
C GLY A 60 3.89 21.01 4.01
N SER A 61 4.19 21.37 2.76
CA SER A 61 4.38 20.40 1.67
C SER A 61 5.52 19.39 1.93
N GLY A 62 6.47 19.75 2.80
CA GLY A 62 7.53 18.86 3.28
C GLY A 62 7.08 17.72 4.19
N THR A 63 5.83 17.74 4.66
CA THR A 63 5.22 16.69 5.52
C THR A 63 3.91 16.15 4.92
N ALA A 64 3.59 16.51 3.68
CA ALA A 64 2.31 16.17 3.06
C ALA A 64 2.09 14.67 2.91
N PRO A 65 0.89 14.15 3.26
CA PRO A 65 0.49 12.76 3.10
C PRO A 65 0.15 12.41 1.65
N HIS A 66 -0.31 11.18 1.41
CA HIS A 66 -1.08 10.89 0.19
C HIS A 66 -2.47 11.48 0.30
N ILE A 67 -3.15 11.22 1.42
CA ILE A 67 -4.55 11.61 1.65
C ILE A 67 -4.65 12.42 2.94
N LEU A 68 -5.33 13.56 2.88
CA LEU A 68 -5.98 14.19 4.02
C LEU A 68 -7.43 13.72 4.03
N TRP A 69 -7.91 13.19 5.15
CA TRP A 69 -9.26 12.66 5.31
C TRP A 69 -9.98 13.34 6.49
N ASP A 70 -11.17 13.87 6.23
CA ASP A 70 -12.09 14.37 7.28
C ASP A 70 -13.08 13.26 7.67
N PRO A 71 -12.97 12.65 8.86
CA PRO A 71 -13.83 11.56 9.30
C PRO A 71 -15.27 12.02 9.64
N PHE A 72 -15.54 13.31 9.71
CA PHE A 72 -16.85 13.86 10.03
C PHE A 72 -17.70 14.12 8.80
N THR A 73 -17.09 14.57 7.70
CA THR A 73 -17.79 14.87 6.44
C THR A 73 -17.57 13.80 5.38
N GLY A 74 -16.45 13.08 5.42
CA GLY A 74 -16.00 12.14 4.40
C GLY A 74 -15.22 12.81 3.26
N ARG A 75 -14.91 14.11 3.37
CA ARG A 75 -14.05 14.79 2.38
C ARG A 75 -12.64 14.18 2.40
N THR A 76 -12.06 14.11 1.24
CA THR A 76 -10.67 13.68 1.05
C THR A 76 -9.96 14.59 0.06
N ALA A 77 -8.72 14.96 0.37
CA ALA A 77 -7.81 15.61 -0.56
C ALA A 77 -6.59 14.71 -0.79
N GLN A 78 -6.09 14.63 -2.02
CA GLN A 78 -4.94 13.80 -2.35
C GLN A 78 -3.81 14.63 -2.96
N PHE A 79 -2.57 14.44 -2.45
CA PHE A 79 -1.39 15.21 -2.79
C PHE A 79 -0.36 14.43 -3.63
N TYR A 80 -0.29 13.11 -3.47
CA TYR A 80 0.62 12.24 -4.22
C TYR A 80 -0.12 11.07 -4.86
N PRO A 81 0.27 10.61 -6.06
CA PRO A 81 -0.27 9.37 -6.62
C PRO A 81 0.17 8.16 -5.78
N ALA A 82 -0.65 7.11 -5.74
CA ALA A 82 -0.43 5.93 -4.90
C ALA A 82 0.95 5.26 -5.08
N ASN A 83 1.52 5.33 -6.28
CA ASN A 83 2.82 4.73 -6.61
C ASN A 83 4.02 5.64 -6.33
N SER A 84 3.81 6.78 -5.69
CA SER A 84 4.87 7.66 -5.19
C SER A 84 5.03 7.49 -3.69
N ARG A 85 6.15 7.94 -3.14
CA ARG A 85 6.24 8.25 -1.72
C ARG A 85 5.42 9.48 -1.38
N SER A 86 5.00 9.61 -0.13
CA SER A 86 4.61 10.87 0.49
C SER A 86 5.54 11.18 1.68
N LYS A 87 5.24 12.19 2.49
CA LYS A 87 6.25 12.76 3.40
C LYS A 87 5.85 12.80 4.88
N SER A 88 4.75 12.17 5.28
CA SER A 88 4.31 12.17 6.70
C SER A 88 5.13 11.23 7.60
N VAL A 89 6.05 10.42 7.05
CA VAL A 89 7.02 9.66 7.84
C VAL A 89 8.44 9.96 7.37
N VAL A 90 9.37 9.98 8.32
CA VAL A 90 10.81 10.13 8.06
C VAL A 90 11.35 8.84 7.43
N ASP A 91 12.26 8.97 6.45
CA ASP A 91 13.00 7.89 5.79
C ASP A 91 14.50 8.21 5.90
N ASN A 92 15.15 7.73 6.96
CA ASN A 92 16.53 8.07 7.24
C ASN A 92 17.51 7.43 6.25
N ALA A 93 18.53 8.17 5.86
CA ALA A 93 19.58 7.66 5.00
C ALA A 93 20.33 6.52 5.68
N GLY A 94 20.38 5.34 5.03
CA GLY A 94 21.05 4.15 5.58
C GLY A 94 20.25 3.39 6.63
N GLY A 95 19.05 3.88 7.00
CA GLY A 95 18.13 3.21 7.91
C GLY A 95 17.12 2.30 7.22
N THR A 96 16.15 1.84 8.03
CA THR A 96 15.02 1.05 7.52
C THR A 96 14.16 1.90 6.58
N ARG A 97 13.87 1.38 5.39
CA ARG A 97 12.98 2.05 4.45
C ARG A 97 11.58 2.22 5.04
N THR A 98 11.06 3.44 5.09
CA THR A 98 9.77 3.75 5.72
C THR A 98 8.75 4.36 4.76
N ASN A 99 8.99 5.57 4.22
CA ASN A 99 7.99 6.32 3.47
C ASN A 99 7.69 5.82 2.05
N ARG A 100 8.42 4.84 1.56
CA ARG A 100 8.25 4.22 0.24
C ARG A 100 8.35 2.70 0.24
N THR A 101 8.14 2.07 1.41
CA THR A 101 8.22 0.63 1.58
C THR A 101 6.99 -0.08 1.07
N GLY A 102 7.13 -0.86 0.02
CA GLY A 102 6.04 -1.64 -0.57
C GLY A 102 5.63 -1.15 -1.95
N ARG A 103 4.84 -1.97 -2.61
CA ARG A 103 4.22 -1.61 -3.90
C ARG A 103 3.48 -0.28 -3.83
N VAL A 104 2.86 -0.02 -2.69
CA VAL A 104 2.38 1.28 -2.24
C VAL A 104 2.67 1.43 -0.74
N CYS A 105 2.95 2.66 -0.32
CA CYS A 105 3.09 3.05 1.08
C CYS A 105 2.18 4.25 1.32
N LEU A 106 0.88 3.99 1.32
CA LEU A 106 -0.13 5.02 1.43
C LEU A 106 -0.10 5.65 2.83
N GLN A 107 -0.07 6.95 2.92
CA GLN A 107 -0.10 7.69 4.18
C GLN A 107 -1.37 8.52 4.23
N VAL A 108 -2.17 8.33 5.27
CA VAL A 108 -3.47 8.97 5.45
C VAL A 108 -3.44 9.81 6.72
N GLU A 109 -3.47 11.12 6.56
CA GLU A 109 -3.67 12.08 7.65
C GLU A 109 -5.15 12.23 7.94
N THR A 110 -5.58 11.79 9.10
CA THR A 110 -6.93 12.04 9.58
C THR A 110 -6.99 13.44 10.16
N LEU A 111 -7.89 14.27 9.70
CA LEU A 111 -8.19 15.59 10.28
C LEU A 111 -8.75 15.39 11.69
N PHE A 112 -7.87 15.34 12.67
CA PHE A 112 -8.21 14.99 14.04
C PHE A 112 -7.09 15.38 15.02
N PHE A 113 -7.48 15.72 16.24
CA PHE A 113 -6.64 15.70 17.42
C PHE A 113 -7.47 15.24 18.63
N PRO A 114 -6.87 14.65 19.69
CA PRO A 114 -7.61 14.19 20.85
C PRO A 114 -8.47 15.28 21.47
N TYR A 115 -9.72 14.96 21.77
CA TYR A 115 -10.73 15.88 22.29
C TYR A 115 -11.05 17.06 21.35
N CYS A 116 -10.92 16.88 20.06
CA CYS A 116 -11.47 17.82 19.09
C CYS A 116 -12.99 17.90 19.22
N GLN A 117 -13.56 19.09 18.97
CA GLN A 117 -14.99 19.34 19.05
C GLN A 117 -15.56 19.64 17.67
N VAL A 118 -16.64 18.94 17.32
CA VAL A 118 -17.42 19.16 16.10
C VAL A 118 -18.88 19.21 16.45
N ASN A 119 -19.59 20.28 16.06
CA ASN A 119 -21.00 20.49 16.35
C ASN A 119 -21.36 20.33 17.86
N GLY A 120 -20.51 20.86 18.74
CA GLY A 120 -20.73 20.79 20.19
C GLY A 120 -20.38 19.46 20.86
N ARG A 121 -20.04 18.41 20.08
CA ARG A 121 -19.62 17.11 20.60
C ARG A 121 -18.10 16.97 20.56
N SER A 122 -17.52 16.51 21.67
CA SER A 122 -16.10 16.19 21.78
C SER A 122 -15.82 14.72 21.43
N TYR A 123 -14.65 14.46 20.83
CA TYR A 123 -14.20 13.14 20.40
C TYR A 123 -12.80 12.87 20.95
N ALA A 124 -12.66 11.83 21.76
CA ALA A 124 -11.39 11.50 22.40
C ALA A 124 -10.41 10.79 21.45
N THR A 125 -10.93 9.98 20.54
CA THR A 125 -10.12 9.19 19.58
C THR A 125 -10.78 9.19 18.20
N VAL A 126 -10.02 8.82 17.17
CA VAL A 126 -10.55 8.65 15.80
C VAL A 126 -11.66 7.59 15.78
N ARG A 127 -11.56 6.57 16.65
CA ARG A 127 -12.59 5.52 16.81
C ARG A 127 -13.98 6.09 17.14
N ASP A 128 -14.04 7.20 17.83
CA ASP A 128 -15.29 7.79 18.29
C ASP A 128 -15.98 8.64 17.23
N THR A 129 -15.30 8.91 16.12
CA THR A 129 -15.81 9.70 14.99
C THR A 129 -16.81 8.90 14.15
N PRO A 130 -17.63 9.57 13.31
CA PRO A 130 -18.49 8.88 12.35
C PRO A 130 -17.76 8.07 11.28
N ALA A 131 -16.46 8.26 11.13
CA ALA A 131 -15.60 7.61 10.15
C ALA A 131 -16.15 7.64 8.71
N LYS A 132 -16.85 8.72 8.34
CA LYS A 132 -17.43 8.87 6.99
C LYS A 132 -16.35 8.78 5.91
N GLY A 133 -16.61 8.01 4.86
CA GLY A 133 -15.70 7.84 3.72
C GLY A 133 -14.51 6.90 3.99
N LEU A 134 -14.37 6.32 5.18
CA LEU A 134 -13.34 5.33 5.49
C LEU A 134 -13.43 4.11 4.56
N ASP A 135 -14.65 3.65 4.26
CA ASP A 135 -14.93 2.56 3.33
C ASP A 135 -14.31 2.76 1.95
N LYS A 136 -14.33 3.99 1.44
CA LYS A 136 -13.72 4.36 0.13
C LYS A 136 -12.20 4.29 0.18
N ILE A 137 -11.59 4.78 1.25
CA ILE A 137 -10.13 4.71 1.45
C ILE A 137 -9.69 3.26 1.56
N LEU A 138 -10.42 2.44 2.33
CA LEU A 138 -10.13 1.01 2.47
C LEU A 138 -10.31 0.25 1.14
N ALA A 139 -11.38 0.53 0.39
CA ALA A 139 -11.59 -0.07 -0.93
C ALA A 139 -10.45 0.28 -1.90
N TRP A 140 -9.99 1.53 -1.90
CA TRP A 140 -8.86 1.96 -2.71
C TRP A 140 -7.55 1.28 -2.27
N ALA A 141 -7.27 1.20 -0.98
CA ALA A 141 -6.10 0.47 -0.44
C ALA A 141 -6.12 -1.02 -0.83
N ARG A 142 -7.29 -1.68 -0.70
CA ARG A 142 -7.49 -3.07 -1.16
C ARG A 142 -7.22 -3.26 -2.64
N SER A 143 -7.61 -2.31 -3.49
CA SER A 143 -7.35 -2.38 -4.92
C SER A 143 -5.85 -2.42 -5.24
N TRP A 144 -5.01 -1.84 -4.38
CA TRP A 144 -3.56 -1.90 -4.42
C TRP A 144 -2.97 -3.16 -3.76
N GLY A 145 -3.83 -4.04 -3.20
CA GLY A 145 -3.45 -5.29 -2.56
C GLY A 145 -3.05 -5.13 -1.09
N VAL A 146 -3.40 -4.02 -0.45
CA VAL A 146 -3.19 -3.87 1.00
C VAL A 146 -4.12 -4.81 1.74
N PRO A 147 -3.61 -5.74 2.58
CA PRO A 147 -4.44 -6.60 3.42
C PRO A 147 -5.15 -5.81 4.52
N ASP A 148 -6.38 -6.20 4.87
CA ASP A 148 -7.16 -5.62 5.98
C ASP A 148 -6.67 -6.10 7.36
N THR A 149 -5.38 -6.19 7.54
CA THR A 149 -4.76 -6.66 8.78
C THR A 149 -3.94 -5.57 9.45
N TRP A 150 -3.84 -5.65 10.75
CA TRP A 150 -2.92 -4.88 11.56
C TRP A 150 -1.77 -5.79 12.00
N PRO A 151 -0.64 -5.86 11.28
CA PRO A 151 0.43 -6.82 11.59
C PRO A 151 1.04 -6.67 12.98
N MET A 152 0.98 -5.46 13.54
CA MET A 152 1.44 -5.17 14.92
C MET A 152 0.30 -4.95 15.90
N GLY A 153 -0.93 -5.41 15.57
CA GLY A 153 -2.15 -5.09 16.32
C GLY A 153 -2.67 -3.68 16.02
N THR A 154 -3.91 -3.38 16.47
CA THR A 154 -4.51 -2.06 16.28
C THR A 154 -3.70 -0.98 17.00
N PRO A 155 -3.52 0.22 16.40
CA PRO A 155 -2.75 1.29 17.02
C PRO A 155 -3.35 1.72 18.37
N THR A 156 -2.46 2.14 19.25
CA THR A 156 -2.76 2.79 20.51
C THR A 156 -1.93 4.07 20.61
N TRP A 157 -2.04 4.82 21.71
CA TRP A 157 -1.19 5.99 21.95
C TRP A 157 0.26 5.62 22.34
N SER A 158 0.60 4.33 22.32
CA SER A 158 1.95 3.83 22.63
C SER A 158 2.65 3.32 21.37
N ALA A 159 3.94 3.57 21.29
CA ALA A 159 4.77 3.00 20.22
C ALA A 159 4.87 1.47 20.35
N ASN A 160 4.72 0.78 19.22
CA ASN A 160 4.95 -0.65 19.13
C ASN A 160 5.60 -0.92 17.76
N ARG A 161 6.93 -0.98 17.72
CA ARG A 161 7.72 -1.04 16.49
C ARG A 161 8.45 -2.37 16.37
N SER A 162 8.37 -3.00 15.21
CA SER A 162 9.13 -4.19 14.86
C SER A 162 9.60 -4.05 13.42
N GLU A 163 10.88 -3.86 13.22
CA GLU A 163 11.50 -3.75 11.89
C GLU A 163 11.23 -5.01 11.06
N HIS A 164 11.41 -6.18 11.65
CA HIS A 164 11.12 -7.45 11.00
C HIS A 164 9.67 -7.55 10.48
N THR A 165 8.68 -7.20 11.32
CA THR A 165 7.27 -7.20 10.91
C THR A 165 7.02 -6.16 9.82
N TRP A 166 7.62 -4.97 9.98
CA TRP A 166 7.53 -3.90 8.99
C TRP A 166 8.05 -4.33 7.61
N GLU A 167 9.19 -5.00 7.56
CA GLU A 167 9.80 -5.43 6.30
C GLU A 167 9.07 -6.59 5.64
N THR A 168 8.52 -7.52 6.44
CA THR A 168 7.97 -8.78 5.92
C THR A 168 6.46 -8.78 5.72
N GLN A 169 5.70 -7.89 6.36
CA GLN A 169 4.24 -7.93 6.32
C GLN A 169 3.64 -6.63 5.76
N GLY A 170 2.66 -6.79 4.87
CA GLY A 170 1.79 -5.71 4.42
C GLY A 170 0.58 -5.54 5.33
N GLY A 171 -0.17 -4.44 5.16
CA GLY A 171 -1.37 -4.17 5.94
C GLY A 171 -1.45 -2.75 6.44
N HIS A 172 -2.17 -2.54 7.51
CA HIS A 172 -2.38 -1.25 8.14
C HIS A 172 -1.46 -1.06 9.33
N TYR A 173 -0.90 0.13 9.46
CA TYR A 173 0.00 0.53 10.54
C TYR A 173 -0.39 1.91 11.05
N GLY A 174 -0.25 2.17 12.35
CA GLY A 174 -0.21 3.52 12.87
C GLY A 174 1.21 4.10 12.76
N HIS A 175 1.36 5.41 12.81
CA HIS A 175 2.68 6.06 12.83
C HIS A 175 3.56 5.55 13.99
N GLY A 176 2.95 5.30 15.15
CA GLY A 176 3.62 4.69 16.31
C GLY A 176 4.18 3.28 16.08
N GLN A 177 3.89 2.66 14.94
CA GLN A 177 4.35 1.33 14.57
C GLN A 177 5.41 1.36 13.44
N VAL A 178 5.72 2.56 12.91
CA VAL A 178 6.74 2.73 11.86
C VAL A 178 8.14 2.78 12.49
N PRO A 179 9.10 1.94 12.02
CA PRO A 179 10.48 2.00 12.50
C PRO A 179 11.10 3.40 12.37
N GLU A 180 12.05 3.73 13.23
CA GLU A 180 12.84 4.98 13.22
C GLU A 180 12.03 6.28 13.30
N ASN A 181 10.72 6.21 13.51
CA ASN A 181 9.84 7.36 13.69
C ASN A 181 9.49 7.52 15.18
N GLN A 182 9.26 8.74 15.66
CA GLN A 182 9.09 9.01 17.09
C GLN A 182 7.63 9.24 17.50
N HIS A 183 6.75 9.56 16.56
CA HIS A 183 5.34 9.80 16.80
C HIS A 183 4.61 8.55 17.29
N THR A 184 3.48 8.72 17.99
CA THR A 184 2.67 7.64 18.55
C THR A 184 1.22 7.65 18.05
N ASP A 185 0.90 8.56 17.14
CA ASP A 185 -0.40 8.62 16.49
C ASP A 185 -0.66 7.39 15.59
N PRO A 186 -1.91 7.14 15.19
CA PRO A 186 -3.12 7.94 15.37
C PRO A 186 -3.89 7.63 16.67
N GLY A 187 -3.38 6.77 17.55
CA GLY A 187 -4.16 6.21 18.66
C GLY A 187 -5.22 5.22 18.16
N PRO A 188 -6.31 4.98 18.96
CA PRO A 188 -7.34 4.03 18.61
C PRO A 188 -8.09 4.40 17.32
N MET A 189 -8.07 3.51 16.32
CA MET A 189 -8.76 3.62 15.05
C MET A 189 -10.16 2.97 15.08
N PRO A 190 -11.11 3.38 14.21
CA PRO A 190 -12.38 2.70 14.03
C PRO A 190 -12.18 1.21 13.74
N LYS A 191 -13.10 0.38 14.20
CA LYS A 191 -13.18 -1.01 13.72
C LYS A 191 -13.82 -0.98 12.33
N TRP A 192 -13.15 -1.53 11.35
CA TRP A 192 -13.79 -1.82 10.06
C TRP A 192 -13.99 -3.32 9.90
N PRO A 193 -14.99 -3.75 9.15
CA PRO A 193 -15.16 -5.15 8.84
C PRO A 193 -13.86 -5.65 8.18
N THR A 194 -13.19 -6.59 8.81
CA THR A 194 -12.26 -7.45 8.09
C THR A 194 -13.11 -8.24 7.11
N THR A 195 -13.34 -7.68 5.94
CA THR A 195 -13.76 -8.53 4.82
C THR A 195 -12.65 -9.56 4.71
N GLY A 196 -13.02 -10.85 4.70
CA GLY A 196 -12.05 -11.95 4.61
C GLY A 196 -10.92 -11.64 3.62
N PRO A 197 -9.84 -12.41 3.55
CA PRO A 197 -8.60 -12.03 2.91
C PRO A 197 -8.87 -11.23 1.64
N ALA A 198 -8.22 -10.06 1.52
CA ALA A 198 -8.41 -9.17 0.37
C ALA A 198 -8.49 -10.03 -0.88
N PRO A 199 -9.43 -9.79 -1.82
CA PRO A 199 -9.48 -10.56 -3.05
C PRO A 199 -8.04 -10.63 -3.54
N LYS A 200 -7.46 -11.83 -3.64
CA LYS A 200 -6.09 -11.98 -4.16
C LYS A 200 -6.05 -11.10 -5.41
N PRO A 201 -5.09 -10.18 -5.56
CA PRO A 201 -4.99 -9.40 -6.78
C PRO A 201 -5.16 -10.38 -7.93
N GLY A 202 -6.15 -10.15 -8.77
CA GLY A 202 -6.39 -11.04 -9.90
C GLY A 202 -5.06 -11.24 -10.64
N PRO A 203 -4.85 -12.36 -11.33
CA PRO A 203 -3.62 -12.60 -12.05
C PRO A 203 -3.28 -11.35 -12.88
N PRO A 204 -2.02 -10.90 -12.90
CA PRO A 204 -1.64 -9.76 -13.71
C PRO A 204 -2.08 -10.03 -15.16
N PRO A 205 -2.51 -9.03 -15.92
CA PRO A 205 -2.96 -9.25 -17.29
C PRO A 205 -1.85 -9.94 -18.09
N PHE A 206 -2.23 -10.93 -18.90
CA PHE A 206 -1.27 -11.63 -19.77
C PHE A 206 -0.67 -10.64 -20.77
N PRO A 207 0.65 -10.46 -20.83
CA PRO A 207 1.30 -9.44 -21.68
C PRO A 207 1.30 -9.77 -23.17
N GLY A 208 0.73 -10.92 -23.55
CA GLY A 208 0.80 -11.47 -24.90
C GLY A 208 1.99 -12.44 -25.09
N ARG A 209 1.80 -13.42 -25.98
CA ARG A 209 2.84 -14.43 -26.26
C ARG A 209 4.14 -13.82 -26.81
N SER A 210 4.04 -12.73 -27.55
CA SER A 210 5.18 -12.01 -28.14
C SER A 210 6.15 -11.39 -27.10
N ALA A 211 5.73 -11.29 -25.83
CA ALA A 211 6.59 -10.83 -24.76
C ALA A 211 7.67 -11.86 -24.36
N PHE A 212 7.52 -13.11 -24.75
CA PHE A 212 8.37 -14.24 -24.35
C PHE A 212 9.06 -14.86 -25.57
N GLY A 213 10.28 -15.35 -25.37
CA GLY A 213 11.04 -16.04 -26.41
C GLY A 213 12.47 -15.52 -26.60
N PRO A 214 13.27 -16.17 -27.44
CA PRO A 214 14.65 -15.80 -27.68
C PRO A 214 14.82 -14.32 -28.04
N GLY A 215 15.80 -13.65 -27.41
CA GLY A 215 16.08 -12.23 -27.62
C GLY A 215 15.13 -11.26 -26.94
N LYS A 216 14.16 -11.73 -26.15
CA LYS A 216 13.26 -10.87 -25.37
C LYS A 216 13.84 -10.55 -24.00
N SER A 217 13.72 -9.27 -23.62
CA SER A 217 14.11 -8.75 -22.30
C SER A 217 13.05 -7.78 -21.81
N ASN A 218 12.35 -8.13 -20.71
CA ASN A 218 11.30 -7.27 -20.14
C ASN A 218 10.89 -7.70 -18.73
N ALA A 219 10.08 -6.85 -18.06
CA ALA A 219 9.61 -7.08 -16.71
C ALA A 219 8.67 -8.30 -16.57
N SER A 220 7.93 -8.68 -17.63
CA SER A 220 7.03 -9.82 -17.59
C SER A 220 7.77 -11.15 -17.55
N ILE A 221 8.96 -11.25 -18.13
CA ILE A 221 9.85 -12.42 -18.04
C ILE A 221 10.31 -12.59 -16.59
N LEU A 222 10.81 -11.53 -15.97
CA LEU A 222 11.20 -11.56 -14.56
C LEU A 222 10.04 -11.96 -13.65
N LEU A 223 8.86 -11.38 -13.87
CA LEU A 223 7.65 -11.67 -13.10
C LEU A 223 7.23 -13.16 -13.26
N LEU A 224 7.25 -13.68 -14.49
CA LEU A 224 7.00 -15.10 -14.79
C LEU A 224 7.96 -16.00 -14.01
N GLY A 225 9.25 -15.74 -14.10
CA GLY A 225 10.28 -16.55 -13.44
C GLY A 225 10.17 -16.52 -11.93
N GLN A 226 9.93 -15.35 -11.34
CA GLN A 226 9.70 -15.23 -9.90
C GLN A 226 8.47 -16.04 -9.44
N GLN A 227 7.41 -16.05 -10.24
CA GLN A 227 6.21 -16.82 -9.90
C GLN A 227 6.41 -18.32 -10.08
N LEU A 228 7.17 -18.76 -11.10
CA LEU A 228 7.58 -20.15 -11.27
C LEU A 228 8.36 -20.65 -10.04
N VAL A 229 9.33 -19.88 -9.56
CA VAL A 229 10.08 -20.19 -8.34
C VAL A 229 9.15 -20.32 -7.13
N ARG A 230 8.24 -19.37 -6.93
CA ARG A 230 7.25 -19.42 -5.83
C ARG A 230 6.36 -20.67 -5.89
N ARG A 231 6.06 -21.16 -7.09
CA ARG A 231 5.25 -22.38 -7.31
C ARG A 231 6.07 -23.67 -7.30
N GLY A 232 7.38 -23.62 -7.04
CA GLY A 232 8.28 -24.77 -7.01
C GLY A 232 8.83 -25.22 -8.36
N PHE A 233 8.65 -24.42 -9.41
CA PHE A 233 9.10 -24.72 -10.79
C PHE A 233 10.34 -23.91 -11.21
N GLY A 234 11.24 -23.62 -10.29
CA GLY A 234 12.44 -22.84 -10.54
C GLY A 234 13.75 -23.65 -10.69
N LYS A 235 13.68 -24.98 -10.80
CA LYS A 235 14.86 -25.86 -10.70
C LYS A 235 15.92 -25.66 -11.80
N HIS A 236 15.54 -25.08 -12.95
CA HIS A 236 16.46 -24.83 -14.06
C HIS A 236 17.23 -23.50 -13.92
N TYR A 237 16.85 -22.62 -12.99
CA TYR A 237 17.63 -21.41 -12.73
C TYR A 237 18.86 -21.73 -11.88
N ARG A 238 20.04 -21.26 -12.33
CA ARG A 238 21.31 -21.36 -11.58
C ARG A 238 21.53 -20.17 -10.64
N VAL A 239 21.11 -18.97 -11.08
CA VAL A 239 21.29 -17.70 -10.36
C VAL A 239 19.96 -16.98 -10.09
N GLY A 240 18.83 -17.62 -10.41
CA GLY A 240 17.50 -17.05 -10.31
C GLY A 240 16.98 -16.44 -11.60
N PRO A 241 15.70 -15.99 -11.61
CA PRO A 241 15.07 -15.38 -12.77
C PRO A 241 15.61 -13.98 -13.05
N THR A 242 15.75 -13.64 -14.34
CA THR A 242 16.17 -12.33 -14.83
C THR A 242 15.11 -11.72 -15.75
N ARG A 243 15.37 -10.55 -16.34
CA ARG A 243 14.51 -9.96 -17.36
C ARG A 243 14.70 -10.56 -18.75
N ASP A 244 15.81 -11.27 -18.95
CA ASP A 244 16.19 -11.83 -20.23
C ASP A 244 15.64 -13.24 -20.36
N TRP A 245 14.95 -13.52 -21.49
CA TRP A 245 14.43 -14.84 -21.76
C TRP A 245 15.55 -15.82 -22.09
N GLY A 246 15.62 -16.90 -21.34
CA GLY A 246 16.59 -17.97 -21.56
C GLY A 246 15.97 -19.36 -21.62
N GLU A 247 16.79 -20.36 -21.90
CA GLU A 247 16.36 -21.77 -21.90
C GLU A 247 15.87 -22.22 -20.52
N ALA A 248 16.41 -21.64 -19.43
CA ALA A 248 15.93 -21.91 -18.08
C ALA A 248 14.47 -21.50 -17.88
N ASP A 249 14.04 -20.35 -18.45
CA ASP A 249 12.64 -19.93 -18.40
C ASP A 249 11.74 -20.92 -19.14
N ARG A 250 12.15 -21.28 -20.38
CA ARG A 250 11.40 -22.22 -21.21
C ARG A 250 11.21 -23.58 -20.53
N LEU A 251 12.27 -24.13 -19.93
CA LEU A 251 12.23 -25.42 -19.25
C LEU A 251 11.36 -25.36 -17.98
N ASN A 252 11.46 -24.29 -17.19
CA ASN A 252 10.63 -24.10 -15.99
C ASN A 252 9.15 -23.92 -16.35
N VAL A 253 8.82 -23.18 -17.41
CA VAL A 253 7.44 -23.09 -17.92
C VAL A 253 6.94 -24.44 -18.39
N ARG A 254 7.75 -25.22 -19.13
CA ARG A 254 7.36 -26.55 -19.58
C ARG A 254 7.09 -27.50 -18.42
N ASP A 255 7.93 -27.50 -17.39
CA ASP A 255 7.71 -28.30 -16.20
C ASP A 255 6.39 -27.94 -15.51
N PHE A 256 6.08 -26.63 -15.42
CA PHE A 256 4.80 -26.16 -14.89
C PHE A 256 3.61 -26.64 -15.76
N GLN A 257 3.73 -26.58 -17.09
CA GLN A 257 2.70 -27.02 -18.04
C GLN A 257 2.47 -28.52 -17.94
N LEU A 258 3.53 -29.34 -17.86
CA LEU A 258 3.45 -30.80 -17.67
C LEU A 258 2.78 -31.13 -16.31
N ALA A 259 3.07 -30.38 -15.26
CA ALA A 259 2.40 -30.54 -13.96
C ALA A 259 0.90 -30.25 -14.01
N GLN A 260 0.44 -29.44 -14.99
CA GLN A 260 -0.99 -29.26 -15.29
C GLN A 260 -1.60 -30.40 -16.09
N LYS A 261 -0.82 -31.47 -16.38
CA LYS A 261 -1.18 -32.62 -17.25
C LYS A 261 -1.39 -32.21 -18.72
N TRP A 262 -0.75 -31.14 -19.16
CA TRP A 262 -0.72 -30.77 -20.57
C TRP A 262 0.39 -31.50 -21.30
N SER A 263 0.25 -31.68 -22.61
CA SER A 263 1.20 -32.42 -23.43
C SER A 263 1.29 -31.82 -24.85
N GLY A 264 2.29 -32.26 -25.62
CA GLY A 264 2.47 -31.79 -26.99
C GLY A 264 2.67 -30.28 -27.08
N SER A 265 1.93 -29.61 -27.96
CA SER A 265 1.98 -28.16 -28.17
C SER A 265 1.54 -27.33 -26.98
N ASP A 266 0.75 -27.92 -26.05
CA ASP A 266 0.28 -27.24 -24.85
C ASP A 266 1.35 -27.22 -23.75
N ALA A 267 2.42 -28.02 -23.90
CA ALA A 267 3.57 -28.07 -23.01
C ALA A 267 4.88 -27.70 -23.75
N ASP A 268 4.84 -26.65 -24.56
CA ASP A 268 5.95 -26.20 -25.41
C ASP A 268 6.99 -25.36 -24.64
N GLY A 269 6.71 -24.97 -23.41
CA GLY A 269 7.58 -24.14 -22.58
C GLY A 269 7.40 -22.64 -22.82
N PHE A 270 6.40 -22.20 -23.60
CA PHE A 270 6.07 -20.81 -23.77
C PHE A 270 4.73 -20.48 -23.07
N PRO A 271 4.66 -19.42 -22.26
CA PRO A 271 3.45 -19.11 -21.54
C PRO A 271 2.38 -18.58 -22.50
N GLY A 272 1.22 -19.23 -22.48
CA GLY A 272 -0.03 -18.76 -23.08
C GLY A 272 -0.94 -18.14 -22.02
N PRO A 273 -2.14 -17.61 -22.42
CA PRO A 273 -3.12 -17.05 -21.48
C PRO A 273 -3.51 -18.03 -20.36
N GLN A 274 -3.67 -19.32 -20.67
CA GLN A 274 -4.02 -20.35 -19.69
C GLN A 274 -2.85 -20.65 -18.74
N THR A 275 -1.61 -20.77 -19.27
CA THR A 275 -0.41 -20.93 -18.45
C THR A 275 -0.29 -19.78 -17.46
N TRP A 276 -0.46 -18.54 -17.94
CA TRP A 276 -0.39 -17.34 -17.15
C TRP A 276 -1.47 -17.30 -16.07
N ALA A 277 -2.74 -17.54 -16.45
CA ALA A 277 -3.85 -17.54 -15.51
C ALA A 277 -3.68 -18.58 -14.38
N ARG A 278 -3.24 -19.80 -14.70
CA ARG A 278 -3.01 -20.85 -13.69
C ARG A 278 -1.77 -20.59 -12.83
N LEU A 279 -0.74 -20.00 -13.40
CA LEU A 279 0.49 -19.71 -12.67
C LEU A 279 0.28 -18.60 -11.63
N PHE A 280 -0.53 -17.59 -11.95
CA PHE A 280 -0.79 -16.42 -11.09
C PHE A 280 -2.11 -16.50 -10.30
N GLY A 281 -3.02 -17.40 -10.62
CA GLY A 281 -4.25 -17.69 -9.87
C GLY A 281 -3.98 -18.74 -8.79
#